data_18eb891f5be44252311d9b291dac33d2
#
_entry.id   18eb891f5be44252311d9b291dac33d2
#
_cell.length_a   1.000
_cell.length_b   1.000
_cell.length_c   1.000
_cell.angle_alpha   90.00
_cell.angle_beta   90.00
_cell.angle_gamma   90.00
#
_symmetry.space_group_name_H-M   'P 1'
#
loop_
_entity.id
_entity.type
_entity.pdbx_description
1 polymer ?
#
loop_
_entity_poly.entity_id
_entity_poly.type
_entity_poly.pdbx_seq_one_letter_code
_entity_poly.pdbx_strand_id
1 'polypeptide(L)'
;MSLPPLSRREWLKLSSLLTAGGALPLLSAFQARAQTESDAPLRIGYLPITDATPLLVAHHNGYFEEAGIKAEKPTLLRSWAQIIEAFISGQVNVVHLLSPMTVWARYGSKVPAKVVAWNHMSGSGLTTALDIDSVAELGGKTVAIPFWYSIHNVVLQHLLRENGLTPVSRKQGGLAANEVNLVVMAPSDMPPAIASRQIAGYIVAEPFNALAETLGVGKVLRFTGDVWRDHACCVVFMHERDLQQRPQWSQGVVDAIVRAQLWTREHRAETAQLLSKEGIHRYTPHSLEALNKVLNPSPRDRDAYIASGIIQHPDWDEKRIDFQPYPYPSYTEELVRKLKDTVIEADRGFLQDLDPTFAAGDLVDDRYVKRAIERVGGLTRFGVADSYTRLETIRA
;
A
#
# COMPACT_ATOMS: atom_id res chain seq x y z
N MET A 1 32.84 -10.29 -1.34
CA MET A 1 32.92 -10.02 -2.80
C MET A 1 31.59 -9.38 -3.19
N SER A 2 31.56 -8.08 -3.44
CA SER A 2 30.37 -7.37 -3.94
C SER A 2 30.14 -7.76 -5.39
N LEU A 3 28.93 -8.17 -5.73
CA LEU A 3 28.52 -8.37 -7.13
C LEU A 3 28.58 -7.01 -7.86
N PRO A 4 29.04 -6.97 -9.11
CA PRO A 4 29.03 -5.73 -9.89
C PRO A 4 27.56 -5.26 -10.09
N PRO A 5 27.34 -3.94 -10.20
CA PRO A 5 26.03 -3.41 -10.48
C PRO A 5 25.53 -3.91 -11.82
N LEU A 6 24.29 -4.35 -11.87
CA LEU A 6 23.62 -4.82 -13.10
C LEU A 6 23.68 -3.73 -14.18
N SER A 7 24.03 -4.12 -15.40
CA SER A 7 24.05 -3.22 -16.55
C SER A 7 22.61 -2.81 -16.95
N ARG A 8 22.46 -1.64 -17.60
CA ARG A 8 21.17 -1.17 -18.16
C ARG A 8 20.43 -2.21 -19.01
N ARG A 9 21.19 -3.09 -19.66
CA ARG A 9 20.65 -4.14 -20.54
C ARG A 9 20.13 -5.33 -19.73
N GLU A 10 20.72 -5.63 -18.60
CA GLU A 10 20.25 -6.64 -17.65
C GLU A 10 19.04 -6.11 -16.89
N TRP A 11 19.00 -4.81 -16.61
CA TRP A 11 17.86 -4.08 -16.06
C TRP A 11 16.62 -4.16 -16.97
N LEU A 12 16.79 -3.93 -18.27
CA LEU A 12 15.71 -4.04 -19.27
C LEU A 12 15.20 -5.48 -19.43
N LYS A 13 16.08 -6.47 -19.28
CA LYS A 13 15.68 -7.89 -19.29
C LYS A 13 14.90 -8.26 -18.02
N LEU A 14 15.27 -7.76 -16.85
CA LEU A 14 14.51 -7.93 -15.61
C LEU A 14 13.13 -7.24 -15.67
N SER A 15 13.08 -6.03 -16.21
CA SER A 15 11.82 -5.30 -16.41
C SER A 15 10.89 -6.01 -17.41
N SER A 16 11.44 -6.60 -18.47
CA SER A 16 10.68 -7.38 -19.45
C SER A 16 10.28 -8.77 -18.92
N LEU A 17 11.02 -9.34 -17.98
CA LEU A 17 10.68 -10.59 -17.29
C LEU A 17 9.55 -10.38 -16.26
N LEU A 18 9.48 -9.22 -15.64
CA LEU A 18 8.34 -8.81 -14.78
C LEU A 18 7.06 -8.58 -15.61
N THR A 19 7.20 -8.32 -16.90
CA THR A 19 6.07 -8.15 -17.85
C THR A 19 5.71 -9.40 -18.64
N ALA A 20 6.58 -10.42 -18.68
CA ALA A 20 6.43 -11.62 -19.52
C ALA A 20 6.78 -12.91 -18.78
N GLY A 21 6.07 -13.24 -17.71
CA GLY A 21 5.90 -14.63 -17.20
C GLY A 21 7.12 -15.56 -17.05
N GLY A 22 8.36 -15.06 -16.86
CA GLY A 22 9.56 -15.88 -16.85
C GLY A 22 10.41 -15.77 -15.57
N ALA A 23 9.88 -16.17 -14.41
CA ALA A 23 10.54 -16.01 -13.10
C ALA A 23 11.48 -17.16 -12.69
N LEU A 24 11.65 -18.22 -13.47
CA LEU A 24 12.33 -19.44 -13.05
C LEU A 24 13.86 -19.39 -12.86
N PRO A 25 14.69 -18.59 -13.57
CA PRO A 25 16.14 -18.59 -13.34
C PRO A 25 16.59 -17.73 -12.13
N LEU A 26 15.73 -16.85 -11.62
CA LEU A 26 16.10 -15.97 -10.49
C LEU A 26 16.05 -16.71 -9.15
N LEU A 27 15.17 -17.70 -9.00
CA LEU A 27 14.99 -18.45 -7.74
C LEU A 27 16.23 -19.22 -7.29
N SER A 28 17.00 -19.80 -8.22
CA SER A 28 18.21 -20.58 -7.89
C SER A 28 19.38 -19.71 -7.40
N ALA A 29 19.50 -18.48 -7.91
CA ALA A 29 20.52 -17.52 -7.43
C ALA A 29 20.20 -17.00 -6.02
N PHE A 30 18.92 -16.96 -5.65
CA PHE A 30 18.46 -16.53 -4.33
C PHE A 30 18.63 -17.58 -3.24
N GLN A 31 18.43 -18.86 -3.56
CA GLN A 31 18.62 -19.95 -2.60
C GLN A 31 20.08 -20.08 -2.13
N ALA A 32 21.06 -19.77 -2.99
CA ALA A 32 22.49 -19.84 -2.65
C ALA A 32 22.93 -18.70 -1.70
N ARG A 33 22.26 -17.55 -1.71
CA ARG A 33 22.59 -16.40 -0.85
C ARG A 33 21.89 -16.45 0.51
N ALA A 34 20.91 -17.34 0.66
CA ALA A 34 20.06 -17.44 1.83
C ALA A 34 20.72 -18.10 3.07
N GLN A 35 21.96 -18.56 2.95
CA GLN A 35 22.58 -19.37 4.01
C GLN A 35 23.42 -18.64 5.05
N THR A 36 23.60 -17.32 4.96
CA THR A 36 24.44 -16.61 5.93
C THR A 36 23.81 -15.29 6.32
N GLU A 37 22.98 -15.26 7.37
CA GLU A 37 22.75 -14.03 8.13
C GLU A 37 21.72 -14.23 9.26
N SER A 38 22.04 -15.04 10.28
CA SER A 38 21.24 -15.05 11.53
C SER A 38 21.26 -13.67 12.23
N ASP A 39 22.26 -12.85 11.92
CA ASP A 39 22.51 -11.54 12.56
C ASP A 39 22.28 -10.35 11.62
N ALA A 40 21.61 -10.56 10.49
CA ALA A 40 21.33 -9.46 9.56
C ALA A 40 20.54 -8.34 10.23
N PRO A 41 20.95 -7.07 10.06
CA PRO A 41 20.21 -5.94 10.58
C PRO A 41 18.83 -5.83 9.91
N LEU A 42 17.92 -5.11 10.55
CA LEU A 42 16.67 -4.71 9.97
C LEU A 42 16.92 -3.66 8.87
N ARG A 43 16.51 -3.98 7.65
CA ARG A 43 16.58 -3.11 6.49
C ARG A 43 15.17 -2.90 5.94
N ILE A 44 14.63 -1.72 6.17
CA ILE A 44 13.28 -1.35 5.79
C ILE A 44 13.30 -0.66 4.42
N GLY A 45 12.46 -1.14 3.49
CA GLY A 45 12.16 -0.45 2.23
C GLY A 45 10.81 0.25 2.29
N TYR A 46 10.71 1.50 1.81
CA TYR A 46 9.46 2.24 1.82
C TYR A 46 9.34 3.22 0.65
N LEU A 47 8.09 3.55 0.29
CA LEU A 47 7.75 4.67 -0.57
C LEU A 47 7.42 5.91 0.29
N PRO A 48 7.56 7.15 -0.24
CA PRO A 48 7.28 8.37 0.49
C PRO A 48 5.77 8.64 0.58
N ILE A 49 5.05 7.74 1.21
CA ILE A 49 3.60 7.78 1.42
C ILE A 49 3.27 7.57 2.90
N THR A 50 2.11 8.03 3.33
CA THR A 50 1.67 7.89 4.72
C THR A 50 1.45 6.44 5.15
N ASP A 51 1.37 5.54 4.21
CA ASP A 51 1.27 4.09 4.44
C ASP A 51 2.49 3.51 5.18
N ALA A 52 3.67 4.13 5.00
CA ALA A 52 4.91 3.71 5.65
C ALA A 52 5.03 4.18 7.11
N THR A 53 4.10 5.00 7.58
CA THR A 53 4.18 5.67 8.89
C THR A 53 4.59 4.78 10.04
N PRO A 54 3.99 3.59 10.28
CA PRO A 54 4.37 2.78 11.44
C PRO A 54 5.82 2.30 11.43
N LEU A 55 6.34 1.98 10.24
CA LEU A 55 7.74 1.58 10.07
C LEU A 55 8.70 2.72 10.41
N LEU A 56 8.36 3.94 9.95
CA LEU A 56 9.18 5.14 10.11
C LEU A 56 9.12 5.67 11.54
N VAL A 57 7.93 5.62 12.17
CA VAL A 57 7.75 5.97 13.58
C VAL A 57 8.47 4.99 14.50
N ALA A 58 8.41 3.68 14.21
CA ALA A 58 9.15 2.69 15.00
C ALA A 58 10.66 2.93 14.95
N HIS A 59 11.20 3.28 13.78
CA HIS A 59 12.60 3.64 13.62
C HIS A 59 12.94 4.97 14.34
N HIS A 60 12.10 6.01 14.21
CA HIS A 60 12.35 7.32 14.83
C HIS A 60 12.36 7.21 16.36
N ASN A 61 11.40 6.49 16.94
CA ASN A 61 11.23 6.37 18.37
C ASN A 61 12.19 5.33 19.01
N GLY A 62 13.05 4.68 18.22
CA GLY A 62 13.99 3.69 18.73
C GLY A 62 13.35 2.36 19.18
N TYR A 63 12.11 2.06 18.72
CA TYR A 63 11.40 0.87 19.18
C TYR A 63 12.03 -0.44 18.71
N PHE A 64 12.75 -0.42 17.60
CA PHE A 64 13.53 -1.57 17.13
C PHE A 64 14.73 -1.82 18.04
N GLU A 65 15.46 -0.77 18.39
CA GLU A 65 16.63 -0.82 19.29
C GLU A 65 16.24 -1.27 20.70
N GLU A 66 15.10 -0.77 21.21
CA GLU A 66 14.52 -1.22 22.50
C GLU A 66 14.17 -2.73 22.48
N ALA A 67 13.80 -3.26 21.32
CA ALA A 67 13.57 -4.70 21.11
C ALA A 67 14.88 -5.49 20.85
N GLY A 68 16.04 -4.86 20.96
CA GLY A 68 17.35 -5.47 20.71
C GLY A 68 17.66 -5.71 19.23
N ILE A 69 16.96 -5.01 18.33
CA ILE A 69 17.11 -5.15 16.88
C ILE A 69 17.97 -4.00 16.36
N LYS A 70 19.09 -4.34 15.73
CA LYS A 70 19.88 -3.35 14.99
C LYS A 70 19.11 -2.95 13.72
N ALA A 71 18.60 -1.73 13.66
CA ALA A 71 17.94 -1.17 12.49
C ALA A 71 18.87 -0.26 11.69
N GLU A 72 18.88 -0.41 10.37
CA GLU A 72 19.50 0.55 9.46
C GLU A 72 18.51 1.67 9.16
N LYS A 73 19.01 2.82 8.70
CA LYS A 73 18.15 3.90 8.21
C LYS A 73 17.25 3.37 7.10
N PRO A 74 15.92 3.55 7.17
CA PRO A 74 15.00 3.08 6.15
C PRO A 74 15.36 3.61 4.74
N THR A 75 15.25 2.74 3.74
CA THR A 75 15.60 3.03 2.35
C THR A 75 14.36 3.55 1.61
N LEU A 76 14.44 4.81 1.16
CA LEU A 76 13.41 5.42 0.33
C LEU A 76 13.50 4.90 -1.11
N LEU A 77 12.40 4.38 -1.62
CA LEU A 77 12.23 3.91 -2.99
C LEU A 77 11.15 4.74 -3.70
N ARG A 78 11.13 4.72 -5.05
CA ARG A 78 10.27 5.63 -5.83
C ARG A 78 9.07 4.98 -6.47
N SER A 79 9.08 3.64 -6.58
CA SER A 79 7.99 2.90 -7.23
C SER A 79 7.78 1.53 -6.59
N TRP A 80 6.60 0.96 -6.82
CA TRP A 80 6.25 -0.37 -6.35
C TRP A 80 7.09 -1.47 -6.99
N ALA A 81 7.54 -1.28 -8.24
CA ALA A 81 8.47 -2.18 -8.89
C ALA A 81 9.83 -2.19 -8.17
N GLN A 82 10.34 -1.01 -7.77
CA GLN A 82 11.61 -0.93 -7.04
C GLN A 82 11.53 -1.57 -5.65
N ILE A 83 10.42 -1.38 -4.92
CA ILE A 83 10.31 -1.93 -3.55
C ILE A 83 10.25 -3.45 -3.56
N ILE A 84 9.50 -4.06 -4.49
CA ILE A 84 9.45 -5.52 -4.59
C ILE A 84 10.77 -6.10 -5.08
N GLU A 85 11.47 -5.45 -6.01
CA GLU A 85 12.79 -5.84 -6.46
C GLU A 85 13.82 -5.78 -5.32
N ALA A 86 13.84 -4.68 -4.56
CA ALA A 86 14.71 -4.54 -3.39
C ALA A 86 14.45 -5.61 -2.32
N PHE A 87 13.18 -5.99 -2.13
CA PHE A 87 12.79 -7.05 -1.22
C PHE A 87 13.23 -8.43 -1.73
N ILE A 88 12.93 -8.76 -2.98
CA ILE A 88 13.30 -10.04 -3.57
C ILE A 88 14.83 -10.20 -3.62
N SER A 89 15.57 -9.15 -3.95
CA SER A 89 17.05 -9.18 -3.99
C SER A 89 17.70 -9.24 -2.61
N GLY A 90 16.92 -9.06 -1.52
CA GLY A 90 17.44 -9.00 -0.15
C GLY A 90 18.18 -7.69 0.18
N GLN A 91 18.05 -6.66 -0.65
CA GLN A 91 18.53 -5.32 -0.32
C GLN A 91 17.80 -4.79 0.92
N VAL A 92 16.50 -5.05 1.01
CA VAL A 92 15.67 -4.83 2.20
C VAL A 92 15.04 -6.16 2.64
N ASN A 93 14.72 -6.31 3.92
CA ASN A 93 14.16 -7.55 4.48
C ASN A 93 12.77 -7.36 5.11
N VAL A 94 12.35 -6.13 5.30
CA VAL A 94 10.99 -5.76 5.72
C VAL A 94 10.50 -4.61 4.84
N VAL A 95 9.29 -4.73 4.33
CA VAL A 95 8.66 -3.67 3.51
C VAL A 95 7.20 -3.48 3.91
N HIS A 96 6.69 -2.25 3.72
CA HIS A 96 5.27 -2.12 3.47
C HIS A 96 5.01 -2.40 1.99
N LEU A 97 4.01 -3.20 1.71
CA LEU A 97 3.69 -3.59 0.35
C LEU A 97 2.19 -3.51 0.13
N LEU A 98 1.78 -3.14 -1.09
CA LEU A 98 0.37 -3.17 -1.48
C LEU A 98 -0.22 -4.56 -1.21
N SER A 99 -1.35 -4.64 -0.52
CA SER A 99 -1.96 -5.91 -0.16
C SER A 99 -2.22 -6.82 -1.37
N PRO A 100 -2.71 -6.35 -2.54
CA PRO A 100 -2.83 -7.19 -3.73
C PRO A 100 -1.48 -7.65 -4.31
N MET A 101 -0.44 -6.82 -4.15
CA MET A 101 0.90 -7.18 -4.64
C MET A 101 1.49 -8.35 -3.87
N THR A 102 1.13 -8.54 -2.58
CA THR A 102 1.56 -9.70 -1.81
C THR A 102 0.96 -11.00 -2.35
N VAL A 103 -0.28 -10.96 -2.85
CA VAL A 103 -0.93 -12.10 -3.52
C VAL A 103 -0.17 -12.48 -4.79
N TRP A 104 0.15 -11.49 -5.64
CA TRP A 104 0.97 -11.71 -6.83
C TRP A 104 2.38 -12.19 -6.49
N ALA A 105 3.04 -11.58 -5.52
CA ALA A 105 4.39 -11.97 -5.12
C ALA A 105 4.44 -13.43 -4.68
N ARG A 106 3.50 -13.86 -3.83
CA ARG A 106 3.48 -15.22 -3.29
C ARG A 106 3.05 -16.26 -4.32
N TYR A 107 1.94 -16.03 -5.02
CA TYR A 107 1.33 -17.05 -5.88
C TYR A 107 1.75 -16.94 -7.36
N GLY A 108 1.93 -15.73 -7.86
CA GLY A 108 2.41 -15.48 -9.21
C GLY A 108 3.93 -15.65 -9.33
N SER A 109 4.69 -14.95 -8.49
CA SER A 109 6.16 -14.93 -8.54
C SER A 109 6.84 -15.91 -7.58
N LYS A 110 6.06 -16.67 -6.79
CA LYS A 110 6.56 -17.70 -5.84
C LYS A 110 7.56 -17.17 -4.81
N VAL A 111 7.44 -15.91 -4.41
CA VAL A 111 8.27 -15.32 -3.36
C VAL A 111 7.91 -15.94 -2.02
N PRO A 112 8.86 -16.57 -1.28
CA PRO A 112 8.60 -17.21 -0.01
C PRO A 112 8.54 -16.15 1.11
N ALA A 113 7.42 -15.43 1.18
CA ALA A 113 7.18 -14.37 2.14
C ALA A 113 5.72 -14.33 2.59
N LYS A 114 5.46 -13.72 3.72
CA LYS A 114 4.15 -13.66 4.39
C LYS A 114 3.79 -12.22 4.77
N VAL A 115 2.50 -11.96 4.81
CA VAL A 115 1.94 -10.82 5.52
C VAL A 115 1.94 -11.12 7.00
N VAL A 116 2.57 -10.28 7.80
CA VAL A 116 2.69 -10.46 9.26
C VAL A 116 1.87 -9.46 10.06
N ALA A 117 1.46 -8.35 9.44
CA ALA A 117 0.57 -7.35 10.02
C ALA A 117 0.01 -6.47 8.91
N TRP A 118 -1.11 -5.79 9.17
CA TRP A 118 -1.47 -4.62 8.39
C TRP A 118 -0.62 -3.43 8.83
N ASN A 119 -0.30 -2.57 7.89
CA ASN A 119 0.43 -1.34 8.20
C ASN A 119 -0.52 -0.20 8.55
N HIS A 120 -1.63 -0.12 7.82
CA HIS A 120 -2.68 0.87 8.03
C HIS A 120 -4.00 0.46 7.37
N MET A 121 -5.06 1.24 7.63
CA MET A 121 -6.37 1.15 6.98
C MET A 121 -6.65 2.39 6.15
N SER A 122 -7.42 2.26 5.06
CA SER A 122 -7.83 3.37 4.19
C SER A 122 -6.62 4.12 3.60
N GLY A 123 -6.53 5.43 3.69
CA GLY A 123 -5.33 6.19 3.35
C GLY A 123 -5.14 6.44 1.86
N SER A 124 -6.22 6.43 1.07
CA SER A 124 -6.15 6.62 -0.37
C SER A 124 -7.38 7.35 -0.90
N GLY A 125 -7.25 7.95 -2.08
CA GLY A 125 -8.34 8.66 -2.74
C GLY A 125 -8.24 8.64 -4.26
N LEU A 126 -9.39 8.79 -4.90
CA LEU A 126 -9.53 9.14 -6.31
C LEU A 126 -9.49 10.67 -6.41
N THR A 127 -8.45 11.20 -7.02
CA THR A 127 -8.26 12.62 -7.29
C THR A 127 -8.44 12.87 -8.78
N THR A 128 -9.18 13.90 -9.13
CA THR A 128 -9.49 14.30 -10.51
C THR A 128 -9.06 15.73 -10.81
N ALA A 129 -8.99 16.08 -12.07
CA ALA A 129 -8.89 17.46 -12.52
C ALA A 129 -10.08 18.28 -11.97
N LEU A 130 -9.89 19.58 -11.79
CA LEU A 130 -10.87 20.46 -11.12
C LEU A 130 -12.22 20.56 -11.85
N ASP A 131 -12.22 20.30 -13.14
CA ASP A 131 -13.38 20.33 -14.04
C ASP A 131 -14.14 19.00 -14.13
N ILE A 132 -13.83 18.01 -13.30
CA ILE A 132 -14.50 16.70 -13.23
C ILE A 132 -15.20 16.57 -11.89
N ASP A 133 -16.52 16.49 -11.89
CA ASP A 133 -17.36 16.52 -10.70
C ASP A 133 -17.96 15.16 -10.32
N SER A 134 -17.88 14.18 -11.22
CA SER A 134 -18.43 12.84 -10.98
C SER A 134 -17.58 11.73 -11.60
N VAL A 135 -17.73 10.50 -11.09
CA VAL A 135 -17.06 9.32 -11.64
C VAL A 135 -17.50 9.08 -13.10
N ALA A 136 -18.76 9.35 -13.42
CA ALA A 136 -19.29 9.16 -14.78
C ALA A 136 -18.56 10.03 -15.83
N GLU A 137 -18.08 11.21 -15.44
CA GLU A 137 -17.34 12.11 -16.33
C GLU A 137 -15.91 11.62 -16.67
N LEU A 138 -15.45 10.53 -16.07
CA LEU A 138 -14.20 9.87 -16.43
C LEU A 138 -14.32 9.06 -17.74
N GLY A 139 -15.53 8.86 -18.28
CA GLY A 139 -15.74 8.22 -19.56
C GLY A 139 -14.98 8.90 -20.71
N GLY A 140 -14.33 8.11 -21.56
CA GLY A 140 -13.45 8.58 -22.63
C GLY A 140 -12.10 9.13 -22.20
N LYS A 141 -11.72 8.99 -20.89
CA LYS A 141 -10.52 9.61 -20.33
C LYS A 141 -9.52 8.57 -19.82
N THR A 142 -8.32 9.05 -19.48
CA THR A 142 -7.25 8.25 -18.90
C THR A 142 -7.11 8.55 -17.40
N VAL A 143 -7.05 7.49 -16.58
CA VAL A 143 -6.85 7.55 -15.12
C VAL A 143 -5.63 6.74 -14.73
N ALA A 144 -4.76 7.30 -13.90
CA ALA A 144 -3.58 6.61 -13.43
C ALA A 144 -3.85 5.78 -12.16
N ILE A 145 -3.18 4.64 -12.10
CA ILE A 145 -3.10 3.76 -10.93
C ILE A 145 -1.62 3.55 -10.55
N PRO A 146 -1.29 3.28 -9.27
CA PRO A 146 0.12 3.14 -8.86
C PRO A 146 0.74 1.83 -9.30
N PHE A 147 -0.07 0.79 -9.45
CA PHE A 147 0.34 -0.54 -9.92
C PHE A 147 -0.88 -1.39 -10.28
N TRP A 148 -0.71 -2.40 -11.17
CA TRP A 148 -1.81 -3.30 -11.55
C TRP A 148 -2.35 -4.11 -10.35
N TYR A 149 -1.45 -4.68 -9.55
CA TYR A 149 -1.79 -5.36 -8.30
C TYR A 149 -1.83 -4.36 -7.14
N SER A 150 -2.79 -3.44 -7.15
CA SER A 150 -3.04 -2.47 -6.08
C SER A 150 -4.51 -2.45 -5.67
N ILE A 151 -4.76 -2.16 -4.41
CA ILE A 151 -6.12 -1.95 -3.91
C ILE A 151 -6.79 -0.77 -4.63
N HIS A 152 -5.99 0.21 -5.03
CA HIS A 152 -6.40 1.36 -5.82
C HIS A 152 -7.05 0.93 -7.14
N ASN A 153 -6.41 -0.01 -7.87
CA ASN A 153 -6.95 -0.56 -9.10
C ASN A 153 -8.26 -1.31 -8.87
N VAL A 154 -8.34 -2.10 -7.80
CA VAL A 154 -9.55 -2.85 -7.41
C VAL A 154 -10.71 -1.90 -7.11
N VAL A 155 -10.48 -0.91 -6.25
CA VAL A 155 -11.51 0.07 -5.85
C VAL A 155 -11.92 0.96 -7.01
N LEU A 156 -10.97 1.45 -7.82
CA LEU A 156 -11.28 2.27 -8.99
C LEU A 156 -12.19 1.51 -9.96
N GLN A 157 -11.83 0.27 -10.29
CA GLN A 157 -12.63 -0.51 -11.24
C GLN A 157 -14.03 -0.86 -10.70
N HIS A 158 -14.15 -1.03 -9.38
CA HIS A 158 -15.46 -1.15 -8.75
C HIS A 158 -16.28 0.13 -8.97
N LEU A 159 -15.75 1.30 -8.61
CA LEU A 159 -16.41 2.59 -8.82
C LEU A 159 -16.78 2.84 -10.29
N LEU A 160 -15.88 2.54 -11.21
CA LEU A 160 -16.14 2.73 -12.65
C LEU A 160 -17.34 1.87 -13.10
N ARG A 161 -17.38 0.59 -12.75
CA ARG A 161 -18.46 -0.32 -13.14
C ARG A 161 -19.81 0.08 -12.57
N GLU A 162 -19.85 0.50 -11.30
CA GLU A 162 -21.09 0.99 -10.66
C GLU A 162 -21.63 2.29 -11.32
N ASN A 163 -20.74 3.05 -11.99
CA ASN A 163 -21.11 4.23 -12.77
C ASN A 163 -21.27 3.94 -14.27
N GLY A 164 -21.43 2.68 -14.68
CA GLY A 164 -21.65 2.29 -16.09
C GLY A 164 -20.41 2.42 -16.97
N LEU A 165 -19.21 2.56 -16.39
CA LEU A 165 -17.97 2.72 -17.12
C LEU A 165 -17.20 1.41 -17.20
N THR A 166 -16.51 1.21 -18.31
CA THR A 166 -15.70 0.01 -18.59
C THR A 166 -14.21 0.34 -18.47
N PRO A 167 -13.50 -0.24 -17.47
CA PRO A 167 -12.06 -0.09 -17.38
C PRO A 167 -11.36 -0.85 -18.51
N VAL A 168 -10.44 -0.19 -19.19
CA VAL A 168 -9.63 -0.77 -20.27
C VAL A 168 -8.16 -0.42 -20.09
N SER A 169 -7.27 -1.21 -20.70
CA SER A 169 -5.86 -0.88 -20.83
C SER A 169 -5.52 -0.83 -22.32
N ARG A 170 -5.30 0.36 -22.84
CA ARG A 170 -4.99 0.59 -24.25
C ARG A 170 -3.78 1.48 -24.39
N LYS A 171 -2.82 1.05 -25.21
CA LYS A 171 -1.64 1.86 -25.54
C LYS A 171 -1.88 2.80 -26.71
N GLN A 172 -2.83 2.47 -27.59
CA GLN A 172 -3.16 3.22 -28.81
C GLN A 172 -4.65 3.06 -29.16
N GLY A 173 -5.18 4.03 -29.88
CA GLY A 173 -6.57 4.05 -30.35
C GLY A 173 -7.48 4.97 -29.55
N GLY A 174 -8.64 5.29 -30.09
CA GLY A 174 -9.67 6.09 -29.43
C GLY A 174 -10.36 5.28 -28.34
N LEU A 175 -10.86 5.98 -27.32
CA LEU A 175 -11.72 5.45 -26.26
C LEU A 175 -13.19 5.66 -26.63
N ALA A 176 -14.02 4.67 -26.34
CA ALA A 176 -15.46 4.87 -26.36
C ALA A 176 -15.87 5.78 -25.18
N ALA A 177 -17.02 6.44 -25.29
CA ALA A 177 -17.49 7.37 -24.28
C ALA A 177 -17.69 6.75 -22.88
N ASN A 178 -17.91 5.43 -22.82
CA ASN A 178 -18.04 4.69 -21.57
C ASN A 178 -16.77 3.92 -21.17
N GLU A 179 -15.65 4.05 -21.90
CA GLU A 179 -14.39 3.42 -21.54
C GLU A 179 -13.50 4.38 -20.73
N VAL A 180 -12.80 3.83 -19.76
CA VAL A 180 -11.76 4.55 -19.00
C VAL A 180 -10.43 3.81 -19.15
N ASN A 181 -9.44 4.50 -19.71
CA ASN A 181 -8.12 3.92 -19.92
C ASN A 181 -7.29 3.98 -18.63
N LEU A 182 -6.84 2.84 -18.16
CA LEU A 182 -5.99 2.73 -16.97
C LEU A 182 -4.52 2.68 -17.37
N VAL A 183 -3.70 3.50 -16.72
CA VAL A 183 -2.25 3.54 -16.91
C VAL A 183 -1.52 3.44 -15.57
N VAL A 184 -0.40 2.71 -15.55
CA VAL A 184 0.45 2.66 -14.36
C VAL A 184 1.38 3.86 -14.34
N MET A 185 1.41 4.56 -13.20
CA MET A 185 2.27 5.72 -12.99
C MET A 185 2.84 5.70 -11.57
N ALA A 186 4.09 6.15 -11.40
CA ALA A 186 4.65 6.30 -10.05
C ALA A 186 3.86 7.39 -9.28
N PRO A 187 3.59 7.19 -7.98
CA PRO A 187 2.80 8.14 -7.20
C PRO A 187 3.27 9.60 -7.28
N SER A 188 4.59 9.81 -7.29
CA SER A 188 5.20 11.16 -7.39
C SER A 188 4.92 11.87 -8.71
N ASP A 189 4.62 11.11 -9.77
CA ASP A 189 4.42 11.66 -11.12
C ASP A 189 2.94 12.03 -11.37
N MET A 190 2.02 11.56 -10.51
CA MET A 190 0.58 11.75 -10.69
C MET A 190 0.12 13.21 -10.53
N PRO A 191 0.50 13.99 -9.47
CA PRO A 191 0.09 15.39 -9.37
C PRO A 191 0.58 16.25 -10.52
N PRO A 192 1.85 16.18 -10.99
CA PRO A 192 2.25 16.92 -12.20
C PRO A 192 1.53 16.46 -13.47
N ALA A 193 1.19 15.17 -13.60
CA ALA A 193 0.48 14.66 -14.77
C ALA A 193 -0.98 15.19 -14.85
N ILE A 194 -1.67 15.33 -13.71
CA ILE A 194 -3.00 15.95 -13.68
C ILE A 194 -2.91 17.46 -13.94
N ALA A 195 -1.91 18.14 -13.37
CA ALA A 195 -1.67 19.57 -13.59
C ALA A 195 -1.41 19.89 -15.06
N SER A 196 -0.69 19.02 -15.77
CA SER A 196 -0.41 19.14 -17.22
C SER A 196 -1.50 18.54 -18.13
N ARG A 197 -2.61 18.05 -17.56
CA ARG A 197 -3.73 17.41 -18.28
C ARG A 197 -3.33 16.18 -19.11
N GLN A 198 -2.25 15.50 -18.73
CA GLN A 198 -1.88 14.21 -19.34
C GLN A 198 -2.82 13.08 -18.91
N ILE A 199 -3.40 13.19 -17.72
CA ILE A 199 -4.42 12.31 -17.16
C ILE A 199 -5.58 13.14 -16.61
N ALA A 200 -6.76 12.56 -16.62
CA ALA A 200 -7.97 13.19 -16.06
C ALA A 200 -8.09 13.01 -14.55
N GLY A 201 -7.45 11.99 -14.03
CA GLY A 201 -7.43 11.67 -12.60
C GLY A 201 -6.45 10.56 -12.27
N TYR A 202 -6.31 10.29 -11.01
CA TYR A 202 -5.55 9.17 -10.48
C TYR A 202 -6.15 8.68 -9.17
N ILE A 203 -5.90 7.43 -8.84
CA ILE A 203 -6.22 6.87 -7.53
C ILE A 203 -4.93 6.41 -6.87
N VAL A 204 -4.63 6.91 -5.68
CA VAL A 204 -3.32 6.69 -5.06
C VAL A 204 -3.38 6.86 -3.53
N ALA A 205 -2.36 6.33 -2.86
CA ALA A 205 -2.13 6.53 -1.43
C ALA A 205 -1.82 8.01 -1.10
N GLU A 206 -2.16 8.40 0.12
CA GLU A 206 -1.80 9.70 0.68
C GLU A 206 -0.27 9.82 0.88
N PRO A 207 0.29 11.04 0.81
CA PRO A 207 -0.38 12.35 0.80
C PRO A 207 -0.56 12.96 -0.61
N PHE A 208 -0.47 12.19 -1.68
CA PHE A 208 -0.52 12.73 -3.05
C PHE A 208 -1.88 13.34 -3.41
N ASN A 209 -2.97 12.86 -2.78
CA ASN A 209 -4.29 13.47 -2.93
C ASN A 209 -4.33 14.82 -2.20
N ALA A 210 -3.91 14.85 -0.94
CA ALA A 210 -3.79 16.10 -0.18
C ALA A 210 -2.85 17.11 -0.84
N LEU A 211 -1.77 16.64 -1.47
CA LEU A 211 -0.83 17.49 -2.21
C LEU A 211 -1.50 18.16 -3.41
N ALA A 212 -2.29 17.41 -4.20
CA ALA A 212 -3.02 18.00 -5.34
C ALA A 212 -4.04 19.04 -4.90
N GLU A 213 -4.75 18.80 -3.79
CA GLU A 213 -5.66 19.78 -3.21
C GLU A 213 -4.91 21.03 -2.72
N THR A 214 -3.78 20.87 -2.00
CA THR A 214 -2.98 21.97 -1.49
C THR A 214 -2.38 22.82 -2.60
N LEU A 215 -1.95 22.19 -3.70
CA LEU A 215 -1.43 22.88 -4.89
C LEU A 215 -2.54 23.48 -5.77
N GLY A 216 -3.82 23.15 -5.52
CA GLY A 216 -4.95 23.60 -6.35
C GLY A 216 -4.94 23.02 -7.77
N VAL A 217 -4.30 21.87 -8.00
CA VAL A 217 -4.21 21.23 -9.33
C VAL A 217 -5.20 20.09 -9.54
N GLY A 218 -5.81 19.62 -8.45
CA GLY A 218 -6.82 18.57 -8.46
C GLY A 218 -7.67 18.59 -7.21
N LYS A 219 -8.74 17.83 -7.20
CA LYS A 219 -9.65 17.65 -6.06
C LYS A 219 -9.91 16.18 -5.82
N VAL A 220 -10.06 15.80 -4.56
CA VAL A 220 -10.52 14.45 -4.21
C VAL A 220 -11.97 14.30 -4.66
N LEU A 221 -12.27 13.25 -5.38
CA LEU A 221 -13.62 12.89 -5.82
C LEU A 221 -14.23 11.82 -4.91
N ARG A 222 -13.41 10.88 -4.43
CA ARG A 222 -13.87 9.82 -3.54
C ARG A 222 -12.71 9.27 -2.70
N PHE A 223 -12.93 9.01 -1.43
CA PHE A 223 -11.97 8.27 -0.59
C PHE A 223 -12.19 6.77 -0.72
N THR A 224 -11.11 6.00 -0.75
CA THR A 224 -11.20 4.54 -0.87
C THR A 224 -11.82 3.88 0.35
N GLY A 225 -11.64 4.44 1.56
CA GLY A 225 -12.27 3.96 2.79
C GLY A 225 -13.79 4.14 2.81
N ASP A 226 -14.32 5.13 2.09
CA ASP A 226 -15.75 5.32 1.91
C ASP A 226 -16.37 4.27 0.96
N VAL A 227 -15.55 3.67 0.09
CA VAL A 227 -15.96 2.59 -0.85
C VAL A 227 -15.77 1.21 -0.22
N TRP A 228 -14.58 0.91 0.27
CA TRP A 228 -14.29 -0.33 1.00
C TRP A 228 -13.85 0.02 2.42
N ARG A 229 -14.81 -0.12 3.33
CA ARG A 229 -14.63 0.30 4.71
C ARG A 229 -13.45 -0.41 5.36
N ASP A 230 -12.57 0.37 5.98
CA ASP A 230 -11.41 -0.12 6.75
C ASP A 230 -10.51 -1.13 5.99
N HIS A 231 -10.45 -1.03 4.68
CA HIS A 231 -9.57 -1.90 3.89
C HIS A 231 -8.11 -1.66 4.20
N ALA A 232 -7.29 -2.71 4.13
CA ALA A 232 -5.84 -2.53 4.11
C ALA A 232 -5.39 -2.01 2.74
N CYS A 233 -4.63 -0.93 2.68
CA CYS A 233 -3.91 -0.58 1.46
C CYS A 233 -2.55 -1.29 1.46
N CYS A 234 -1.71 -0.99 2.46
CA CYS A 234 -0.41 -1.63 2.62
C CYS A 234 -0.34 -2.51 3.87
N VAL A 235 0.46 -3.55 3.74
CA VAL A 235 0.71 -4.55 4.78
C VAL A 235 2.20 -4.73 5.01
N VAL A 236 2.59 -5.20 6.18
CA VAL A 236 3.98 -5.56 6.49
C VAL A 236 4.28 -6.93 5.91
N PHE A 237 5.29 -6.99 5.04
CA PHE A 237 5.67 -8.20 4.32
C PHE A 237 7.09 -8.61 4.69
N MET A 238 7.28 -9.88 5.09
CA MET A 238 8.53 -10.43 5.59
C MET A 238 8.81 -11.80 4.95
N HIS A 239 10.09 -12.13 4.78
CA HIS A 239 10.49 -13.45 4.27
C HIS A 239 10.15 -14.58 5.25
N GLU A 240 9.62 -15.71 4.75
CA GLU A 240 9.35 -16.91 5.55
C GLU A 240 10.58 -17.41 6.29
N ARG A 241 11.76 -17.29 5.67
CA ARG A 241 13.03 -17.64 6.30
C ARG A 241 13.23 -16.90 7.63
N ASP A 242 12.99 -15.58 7.67
CA ASP A 242 13.17 -14.80 8.89
C ASP A 242 12.12 -15.17 9.94
N LEU A 243 10.88 -15.45 9.52
CA LEU A 243 9.83 -15.91 10.42
C LEU A 243 10.15 -17.28 11.06
N GLN A 244 10.80 -18.17 10.31
CA GLN A 244 11.13 -19.52 10.78
C GLN A 244 12.45 -19.59 11.55
N GLN A 245 13.48 -18.92 11.07
CA GLN A 245 14.84 -19.03 11.62
C GLN A 245 15.14 -17.96 12.68
N ARG A 246 14.41 -16.85 12.67
CA ARG A 246 14.60 -15.71 13.60
C ARG A 246 13.29 -15.29 14.27
N PRO A 247 12.53 -16.23 14.91
CA PRO A 247 11.19 -15.93 15.40
C PRO A 247 11.16 -14.84 16.49
N GLN A 248 12.20 -14.73 17.31
CA GLN A 248 12.30 -13.68 18.33
C GLN A 248 12.56 -12.31 17.70
N TRP A 249 13.44 -12.23 16.71
CA TRP A 249 13.69 -11.03 15.93
C TRP A 249 12.42 -10.59 15.18
N SER A 250 11.74 -11.53 14.51
CA SER A 250 10.49 -11.27 13.80
C SER A 250 9.39 -10.75 14.76
N GLN A 251 9.30 -11.33 15.97
CA GLN A 251 8.37 -10.84 16.99
C GLN A 251 8.71 -9.41 17.41
N GLY A 252 9.98 -9.10 17.68
CA GLY A 252 10.42 -7.75 18.04
C GLY A 252 10.14 -6.72 16.95
N VAL A 253 10.31 -7.08 15.67
CA VAL A 253 9.96 -6.22 14.53
C VAL A 253 8.46 -5.90 14.54
N VAL A 254 7.61 -6.93 14.68
CA VAL A 254 6.15 -6.74 14.69
C VAL A 254 5.68 -5.97 15.93
N ASP A 255 6.26 -6.25 17.10
CA ASP A 255 5.97 -5.51 18.34
C ASP A 255 6.27 -4.01 18.20
N ALA A 256 7.42 -3.67 17.63
CA ALA A 256 7.82 -2.29 17.39
C ALA A 256 6.86 -1.57 16.43
N ILE A 257 6.43 -2.24 15.37
CA ILE A 257 5.48 -1.70 14.38
C ILE A 257 4.10 -1.48 15.02
N VAL A 258 3.58 -2.47 15.76
CA VAL A 258 2.27 -2.38 16.43
C VAL A 258 2.25 -1.28 17.48
N ARG A 259 3.34 -1.13 18.25
CA ARG A 259 3.53 -0.02 19.21
C ARG A 259 3.56 1.32 18.48
N ALA A 260 4.23 1.41 17.33
CA ALA A 260 4.29 2.63 16.52
C ALA A 260 2.94 3.02 15.93
N GLN A 261 2.10 2.06 15.55
CA GLN A 261 0.73 2.34 15.11
C GLN A 261 -0.09 2.98 16.22
N LEU A 262 -0.01 2.45 17.43
CA LEU A 262 -0.71 3.01 18.58
C LEU A 262 -0.22 4.42 18.90
N TRP A 263 1.11 4.61 18.95
CA TRP A 263 1.71 5.94 19.16
C TRP A 263 1.26 6.94 18.07
N THR A 264 1.25 6.54 16.82
CA THR A 264 0.80 7.39 15.69
C THR A 264 -0.65 7.84 15.86
N ARG A 265 -1.54 6.96 16.34
CA ARG A 265 -2.94 7.31 16.59
C ARG A 265 -3.09 8.37 17.68
N GLU A 266 -2.24 8.32 18.70
CA GLU A 266 -2.23 9.23 19.83
C GLU A 266 -1.48 10.55 19.53
N HIS A 267 -0.55 10.57 18.55
CA HIS A 267 0.38 11.66 18.24
C HIS A 267 0.36 12.07 16.76
N ARG A 268 -0.82 12.28 16.19
CA ARG A 268 -1.00 12.51 14.74
C ARG A 268 -0.28 13.75 14.22
N ALA A 269 -0.32 14.87 14.95
CA ALA A 269 0.36 16.10 14.56
C ALA A 269 1.90 15.94 14.62
N GLU A 270 2.40 15.28 15.67
CA GLU A 270 3.84 14.98 15.79
C GLU A 270 4.30 14.03 14.68
N THR A 271 3.45 13.07 14.32
CA THR A 271 3.72 12.16 13.20
C THR A 271 3.82 12.92 11.88
N ALA A 272 2.94 13.88 11.62
CA ALA A 272 3.03 14.70 10.41
C ALA A 272 4.35 15.49 10.37
N GLN A 273 4.77 16.07 11.48
CA GLN A 273 6.05 16.77 11.60
C GLN A 273 7.24 15.83 11.36
N LEU A 274 7.21 14.64 11.96
CA LEU A 274 8.26 13.62 11.85
C LEU A 274 8.46 13.17 10.40
N LEU A 275 7.37 12.94 9.68
CA LEU A 275 7.41 12.46 8.28
C LEU A 275 7.79 13.55 7.28
N SER A 276 7.60 14.82 7.62
CA SER A 276 7.75 15.95 6.70
C SER A 276 9.20 16.14 6.21
N LYS A 277 9.35 16.93 5.15
CA LYS A 277 10.67 17.36 4.65
C LYS A 277 11.43 18.22 5.66
N GLU A 278 10.74 18.81 6.65
CA GLU A 278 11.28 19.56 7.78
C GLU A 278 11.63 18.65 8.97
N GLY A 279 11.18 17.40 8.99
CA GLY A 279 11.49 16.42 10.04
C GLY A 279 12.98 16.07 10.09
N ILE A 280 13.48 15.66 11.26
CA ILE A 280 14.91 15.40 11.50
C ILE A 280 15.49 14.35 10.53
N HIS A 281 14.70 13.33 10.18
CA HIS A 281 15.12 12.26 9.26
C HIS A 281 14.78 12.53 7.80
N ARG A 282 13.90 13.51 7.54
CA ARG A 282 13.41 13.84 6.18
C ARG A 282 12.90 12.59 5.44
N TYR A 283 12.03 11.82 6.10
CA TYR A 283 11.55 10.55 5.54
C TYR A 283 10.79 10.73 4.24
N THR A 284 10.07 11.85 4.09
CA THR A 284 9.35 12.16 2.86
C THR A 284 9.69 13.56 2.34
N PRO A 285 9.48 13.83 1.04
CA PRO A 285 9.67 15.16 0.48
C PRO A 285 8.46 16.08 0.68
N HIS A 286 7.43 15.61 1.42
CA HIS A 286 6.16 16.32 1.54
C HIS A 286 6.21 17.45 2.56
N SER A 287 5.42 18.49 2.30
CA SER A 287 5.23 19.60 3.25
C SER A 287 4.44 19.14 4.47
N LEU A 288 4.68 19.80 5.60
CA LEU A 288 3.90 19.59 6.82
C LEU A 288 2.41 19.86 6.60
N GLU A 289 2.06 20.83 5.74
CA GLU A 289 0.68 21.16 5.39
C GLU A 289 -0.06 19.97 4.76
N ALA A 290 0.54 19.36 3.72
CA ALA A 290 -0.05 18.19 3.07
C ALA A 290 -0.17 17.00 4.01
N LEU A 291 0.83 16.77 4.87
CA LEU A 291 0.80 15.67 5.84
C LEU A 291 -0.21 15.91 6.96
N ASN A 292 -0.37 17.14 7.45
CA ASN A 292 -1.40 17.47 8.44
C ASN A 292 -2.81 17.27 7.89
N LYS A 293 -3.03 17.61 6.61
CA LYS A 293 -4.33 17.38 5.96
C LYS A 293 -4.73 15.89 5.95
N VAL A 294 -3.76 14.99 6.01
CA VAL A 294 -3.97 13.54 6.05
C VAL A 294 -4.03 12.97 7.45
N LEU A 295 -3.00 13.27 8.25
CA LEU A 295 -2.80 12.64 9.56
C LEU A 295 -3.56 13.35 10.69
N ASN A 296 -3.75 14.66 10.55
CA ASN A 296 -4.39 15.51 11.56
C ASN A 296 -5.42 16.45 10.90
N PRO A 297 -6.41 15.89 10.13
CA PRO A 297 -7.41 16.71 9.45
C PRO A 297 -8.28 17.49 10.47
N SER A 298 -8.71 18.68 10.07
CA SER A 298 -9.64 19.45 10.89
C SER A 298 -11.07 18.88 10.77
N PRO A 299 -11.91 19.01 11.82
CA PRO A 299 -13.33 18.64 11.70
C PRO A 299 -14.05 19.34 10.54
N ARG A 300 -13.64 20.57 10.23
CA ARG A 300 -14.18 21.37 9.12
C ARG A 300 -13.91 20.71 7.75
N ASP A 301 -12.76 20.07 7.57
CA ASP A 301 -12.44 19.37 6.31
C ASP A 301 -13.40 18.20 6.09
N ARG A 302 -13.69 17.43 7.14
CA ARG A 302 -14.65 16.33 7.09
C ARG A 302 -16.05 16.80 6.70
N ASP A 303 -16.55 17.82 7.40
CA ASP A 303 -17.88 18.38 7.14
C ASP A 303 -17.97 18.86 5.68
N ALA A 304 -16.91 19.48 5.15
CA ALA A 304 -16.84 19.88 3.76
C ALA A 304 -16.88 18.69 2.78
N TYR A 305 -16.18 17.59 3.10
CA TYR A 305 -16.20 16.39 2.26
C TYR A 305 -17.57 15.68 2.27
N ILE A 306 -18.28 15.70 3.41
CA ILE A 306 -19.67 15.19 3.47
C ILE A 306 -20.60 16.11 2.68
N ALA A 307 -20.54 17.41 2.90
CA ALA A 307 -21.40 18.38 2.23
C ALA A 307 -21.23 18.39 0.69
N SER A 308 -20.00 18.12 0.21
CA SER A 308 -19.72 18.03 -1.22
C SER A 308 -19.98 16.64 -1.84
N GLY A 309 -20.39 15.64 -1.05
CA GLY A 309 -20.64 14.28 -1.52
C GLY A 309 -19.38 13.45 -1.81
N ILE A 310 -18.20 13.91 -1.39
CA ILE A 310 -16.94 13.16 -1.49
C ILE A 310 -16.95 11.98 -0.50
N ILE A 311 -17.51 12.20 0.69
CA ILE A 311 -17.90 11.15 1.64
C ILE A 311 -19.39 10.91 1.46
N GLN A 312 -19.77 9.74 0.95
CA GLN A 312 -21.17 9.34 0.69
C GLN A 312 -21.73 8.46 1.80
N HIS A 313 -20.86 7.86 2.59
CA HIS A 313 -21.24 7.01 3.73
C HIS A 313 -20.69 7.61 5.03
N PRO A 314 -21.44 8.53 5.68
CA PRO A 314 -20.98 9.25 6.88
C PRO A 314 -20.74 8.36 8.10
N ASP A 315 -21.15 7.08 8.06
CA ASP A 315 -20.81 6.05 9.05
C ASP A 315 -19.37 5.53 8.90
N TRP A 316 -18.65 5.91 7.81
CA TRP A 316 -17.21 5.71 7.72
C TRP A 316 -16.51 6.65 8.69
N ASP A 317 -15.62 6.09 9.52
CA ASP A 317 -14.84 6.89 10.45
C ASP A 317 -13.89 7.84 9.68
N GLU A 318 -14.03 9.08 9.97
CA GLU A 318 -13.58 10.33 9.31
C GLU A 318 -12.11 10.47 9.03
N LYS A 319 -11.29 9.51 9.41
CA LYS A 319 -9.84 9.61 9.23
C LYS A 319 -9.47 9.18 7.82
N ARG A 320 -8.85 10.07 7.08
CA ARG A 320 -8.31 9.75 5.74
C ARG A 320 -7.42 8.51 5.78
N ILE A 321 -6.66 8.34 6.87
CA ILE A 321 -5.86 7.15 7.17
C ILE A 321 -5.98 6.82 8.66
N ASP A 322 -6.09 5.54 9.01
CA ASP A 322 -5.98 5.07 10.38
C ASP A 322 -5.11 3.82 10.48
N PHE A 323 -4.73 3.45 11.69
CA PHE A 323 -3.71 2.43 11.95
C PHE A 323 -4.29 1.34 12.85
N GLN A 324 -4.32 0.13 12.35
CA GLN A 324 -4.60 -1.08 13.10
C GLN A 324 -3.80 -2.25 12.51
N PRO A 325 -3.28 -3.16 13.32
CA PRO A 325 -2.31 -4.15 12.88
C PRO A 325 -2.88 -5.47 12.35
N TYR A 326 -4.12 -5.84 12.69
CA TYR A 326 -4.60 -7.20 12.47
C TYR A 326 -5.02 -7.46 11.01
N PRO A 327 -4.45 -8.49 10.36
CA PRO A 327 -4.77 -8.85 8.98
C PRO A 327 -5.98 -9.80 8.92
N TYR A 328 -7.19 -9.25 8.89
CA TYR A 328 -8.43 -10.02 8.88
C TYR A 328 -8.48 -11.02 7.70
N PRO A 329 -8.77 -12.31 7.96
CA PRO A 329 -8.90 -13.32 6.90
C PRO A 329 -9.98 -12.97 5.87
N SER A 330 -11.12 -12.43 6.31
CA SER A 330 -12.22 -11.98 5.45
C SER A 330 -11.76 -10.97 4.39
N TYR A 331 -10.86 -10.05 4.77
CA TYR A 331 -10.30 -9.11 3.83
C TYR A 331 -9.46 -9.80 2.74
N THR A 332 -8.58 -10.73 3.13
CA THR A 332 -7.75 -11.45 2.15
C THR A 332 -8.59 -12.30 1.21
N GLU A 333 -9.62 -12.96 1.73
CA GLU A 333 -10.58 -13.72 0.90
C GLU A 333 -11.27 -12.83 -0.11
N GLU A 334 -11.84 -11.70 0.34
CA GLU A 334 -12.56 -10.78 -0.52
C GLU A 334 -11.62 -10.12 -1.54
N LEU A 335 -10.39 -9.78 -1.13
CA LEU A 335 -9.38 -9.26 -2.03
C LEU A 335 -9.08 -10.23 -3.18
N VAL A 336 -8.90 -11.51 -2.89
CA VAL A 336 -8.66 -12.54 -3.92
C VAL A 336 -9.87 -12.65 -4.86
N ARG A 337 -11.10 -12.63 -4.34
CA ARG A 337 -12.33 -12.61 -5.17
C ARG A 337 -12.35 -11.41 -6.10
N LYS A 338 -12.09 -10.20 -5.60
CA LYS A 338 -12.06 -8.97 -6.40
C LYS A 338 -10.95 -8.97 -7.45
N LEU A 339 -9.78 -9.52 -7.13
CA LEU A 339 -8.66 -9.60 -8.09
C LEU A 339 -8.99 -10.49 -9.30
N LYS A 340 -9.83 -11.52 -9.14
CA LYS A 340 -10.29 -12.35 -10.26
C LYS A 340 -11.06 -11.57 -11.31
N ASP A 341 -11.80 -10.53 -10.89
CA ASP A 341 -12.63 -9.69 -11.74
C ASP A 341 -11.93 -8.39 -12.18
N THR A 342 -10.73 -8.12 -11.63
CA THR A 342 -9.99 -6.89 -11.91
C THR A 342 -9.22 -7.02 -13.22
N VAL A 343 -9.29 -6.00 -14.09
CA VAL A 343 -8.44 -5.87 -15.28
C VAL A 343 -7.00 -5.60 -14.81
N ILE A 344 -6.10 -6.50 -15.18
CA ILE A 344 -4.68 -6.46 -14.81
C ILE A 344 -3.88 -6.78 -16.07
N GLU A 345 -3.04 -5.84 -16.51
CA GLU A 345 -2.11 -6.04 -17.64
C GLU A 345 -0.80 -6.67 -17.13
N ALA A 346 -0.90 -7.89 -16.60
CA ALA A 346 0.21 -8.72 -16.15
C ALA A 346 -0.25 -10.18 -16.09
N ASP A 347 0.67 -11.10 -15.82
CA ASP A 347 0.27 -12.50 -15.59
C ASP A 347 -0.70 -12.60 -14.41
N ARG A 348 -1.86 -13.17 -14.69
CA ARG A 348 -2.95 -13.39 -13.75
C ARG A 348 -3.46 -14.86 -13.79
N GLY A 349 -2.79 -15.74 -14.51
CA GLY A 349 -3.21 -17.12 -14.65
C GLY A 349 -3.35 -17.82 -13.30
N PHE A 350 -2.45 -17.56 -12.37
CA PHE A 350 -2.49 -18.11 -11.01
C PHE A 350 -3.76 -17.74 -10.21
N LEU A 351 -4.43 -16.63 -10.53
CA LEU A 351 -5.64 -16.19 -9.82
C LEU A 351 -6.84 -17.10 -10.10
N GLN A 352 -6.89 -17.76 -11.29
CA GLN A 352 -8.05 -18.57 -11.68
C GLN A 352 -8.27 -19.71 -10.68
N ASP A 353 -7.20 -20.41 -10.33
CA ASP A 353 -7.23 -21.59 -9.45
C ASP A 353 -6.97 -21.25 -7.97
N LEU A 354 -6.66 -20.00 -7.64
CA LEU A 354 -6.38 -19.59 -6.27
C LEU A 354 -7.66 -19.57 -5.44
N ASP A 355 -7.78 -20.50 -4.49
CA ASP A 355 -8.86 -20.49 -3.52
C ASP A 355 -8.70 -19.33 -2.52
N PRO A 356 -9.74 -18.49 -2.31
CA PRO A 356 -9.66 -17.34 -1.40
C PRO A 356 -9.39 -17.72 0.05
N THR A 357 -10.02 -18.79 0.56
CA THR A 357 -9.84 -19.24 1.94
C THR A 357 -8.47 -19.84 2.16
N PHE A 358 -7.97 -20.62 1.18
CA PHE A 358 -6.57 -21.07 1.19
C PHE A 358 -5.60 -19.88 1.22
N ALA A 359 -5.84 -18.87 0.38
CA ALA A 359 -4.96 -17.69 0.34
C ALA A 359 -4.95 -16.93 1.67
N ALA A 360 -6.09 -16.79 2.34
CA ALA A 360 -6.17 -16.14 3.65
C ALA A 360 -5.35 -16.88 4.72
N GLY A 361 -5.37 -18.21 4.72
CA GLY A 361 -4.60 -19.02 5.68
C GLY A 361 -3.12 -19.16 5.33
N ASP A 362 -2.77 -19.15 4.02
CA ASP A 362 -1.40 -19.36 3.59
C ASP A 362 -0.59 -18.06 3.44
N LEU A 363 -1.19 -16.98 2.96
CA LEU A 363 -0.47 -15.71 2.78
C LEU A 363 -0.14 -15.03 4.09
N VAL A 364 -0.99 -15.19 5.11
CA VAL A 364 -0.91 -14.47 6.38
C VAL A 364 -0.30 -15.34 7.47
N ASP A 365 0.65 -14.78 8.21
CA ASP A 365 1.13 -15.34 9.47
C ASP A 365 0.80 -14.38 10.63
N ASP A 366 -0.36 -14.57 11.23
CA ASP A 366 -0.90 -13.68 12.26
C ASP A 366 -0.40 -13.97 13.69
N ARG A 367 0.45 -14.98 13.86
CA ARG A 367 0.98 -15.39 15.19
C ARG A 367 1.73 -14.27 15.89
N TYR A 368 2.51 -13.50 15.12
CA TYR A 368 3.32 -12.41 15.65
C TYR A 368 2.46 -11.20 16.03
N VAL A 369 1.56 -10.81 15.16
CA VAL A 369 0.72 -9.62 15.39
C VAL A 369 -0.30 -9.83 16.51
N LYS A 370 -0.84 -11.05 16.69
CA LYS A 370 -1.73 -11.37 17.81
C LYS A 370 -1.02 -11.14 19.16
N ARG A 371 0.19 -11.65 19.30
CA ARG A 371 1.00 -11.43 20.51
C ARG A 371 1.33 -9.95 20.72
N ALA A 372 1.65 -9.22 19.64
CA ALA A 372 1.94 -7.80 19.72
C ALA A 372 0.70 -6.99 20.17
N ILE A 373 -0.49 -7.33 19.63
CA ILE A 373 -1.77 -6.72 20.04
C ILE A 373 -2.05 -6.99 21.52
N GLU A 374 -1.88 -8.21 22.00
CA GLU A 374 -2.06 -8.56 23.41
C GLU A 374 -1.14 -7.73 24.32
N ARG A 375 0.13 -7.55 23.93
CA ARG A 375 1.13 -6.78 24.69
C ARG A 375 0.78 -5.30 24.83
N VAL A 376 0.05 -4.72 23.88
CA VAL A 376 -0.37 -3.32 23.94
C VAL A 376 -1.79 -3.13 24.47
N GLY A 377 -2.45 -4.19 24.94
CA GLY A 377 -3.75 -4.12 25.61
C GLY A 377 -4.97 -4.43 24.73
N GLY A 378 -4.78 -5.12 23.61
CA GLY A 378 -5.87 -5.66 22.77
C GLY A 378 -6.27 -4.77 21.59
N LEU A 379 -7.14 -5.31 20.74
CA LEU A 379 -7.62 -4.66 19.51
C LEU A 379 -8.40 -3.35 19.78
N THR A 380 -9.09 -3.25 20.90
CA THR A 380 -9.85 -2.04 21.26
C THR A 380 -9.01 -0.78 21.37
N ARG A 381 -7.69 -0.92 21.66
CA ARG A 381 -6.74 0.19 21.66
C ARG A 381 -6.61 0.85 20.28
N PHE A 382 -6.93 0.12 19.22
CA PHE A 382 -6.89 0.59 17.84
C PHE A 382 -8.26 1.10 17.34
N GLY A 383 -9.25 1.21 18.23
CA GLY A 383 -10.60 1.69 17.89
C GLY A 383 -11.41 0.70 17.04
N VAL A 384 -11.01 -0.57 17.02
CA VAL A 384 -11.76 -1.65 16.34
C VAL A 384 -12.36 -2.61 17.36
N ALA A 385 -13.33 -3.42 16.94
CA ALA A 385 -13.94 -4.41 17.80
C ALA A 385 -12.91 -5.42 18.33
N ASP A 386 -13.11 -5.91 19.55
CA ASP A 386 -12.27 -6.97 20.12
C ASP A 386 -12.61 -8.34 19.49
N SER A 387 -12.30 -8.44 18.21
CA SER A 387 -12.59 -9.63 17.41
C SER A 387 -11.58 -9.77 16.28
N TYR A 388 -11.10 -10.97 16.09
CA TYR A 388 -10.25 -11.35 14.96
C TYR A 388 -11.05 -11.77 13.71
N THR A 389 -12.36 -11.56 13.74
CA THR A 389 -13.26 -11.77 12.59
C THR A 389 -14.10 -10.53 12.35
N ARG A 390 -14.39 -10.25 11.08
CA ARG A 390 -15.29 -9.18 10.65
C ARG A 390 -15.95 -9.53 9.32
N LEU A 391 -16.97 -8.77 8.95
CA LEU A 391 -17.54 -8.76 7.61
C LEU A 391 -16.92 -7.60 6.81
N GLU A 392 -16.63 -7.84 5.56
CA GLU A 392 -16.21 -6.78 4.65
C GLU A 392 -17.41 -5.98 4.16
N THR A 393 -17.27 -4.66 4.10
CA THR A 393 -18.31 -3.74 3.63
C THR A 393 -17.74 -2.97 2.44
N ILE A 394 -18.32 -3.21 1.26
CA ILE A 394 -17.97 -2.52 0.00
C ILE A 394 -19.23 -1.86 -0.53
N ARG A 395 -19.14 -0.57 -0.80
CA ARG A 395 -20.27 0.26 -1.27
C ARG A 395 -19.79 1.10 -2.45
N ALA A 396 -20.68 1.50 -3.34
CA ALA A 396 -20.37 2.42 -4.46
C ALA A 396 -20.78 3.85 -4.14
#